data_e4a1f16ce848bd2fc1f571d3258edee0
#
_entry.id   e4a1f16ce848bd2fc1f571d3258edee0
#
_cell.length_a   1.000
_cell.length_b   1.000
_cell.length_c   1.000
_cell.angle_alpha   90.00
_cell.angle_beta   90.00
_cell.angle_gamma   90.00
#
_symmetry.space_group_name_H-M   'P 1'
#
loop_
_entity.id
_entity.type
_entity.pdbx_description
1 polymer ?
#
loop_
_entity_poly.entity_id
_entity_poly.type
_entity_poly.pdbx_seq_one_letter_code
_entity_poly.pdbx_strand_id
1 'polypeptide(L)'
;VSRLDPRFGMSLGFLIQVASGMYMASFDVNTTIFDVGVNSVLQGLAVGIIWVPLTVATFATLEPRYLAEGSAIYHLLRNLGSSIFISLSVTLVIVSTATNYAGMTELISDYNKALALPWLLGAWNALSGEIGRQAAMIGYINAFKAYALASFAVLPLILLVRMPKT
;
A
#
# COMPACT_ATOMS: atom_id res chain seq x y z
N VAL A 1 9.28 -29.01 11.67
CA VAL A 1 8.81 -27.75 11.06
C VAL A 1 7.69 -27.98 10.05
N SER A 2 7.27 -29.21 9.79
CA SER A 2 6.43 -29.56 8.62
C SER A 2 4.92 -29.72 8.91
N ARG A 3 4.36 -29.14 9.96
CA ARG A 3 2.94 -29.31 10.32
C ARG A 3 2.09 -28.04 10.33
N LEU A 4 2.64 -26.91 9.95
CA LEU A 4 1.83 -25.70 9.83
C LEU A 4 1.21 -25.67 8.44
N ASP A 5 -0.11 -25.62 8.39
CA ASP A 5 -0.86 -25.45 7.15
C ASP A 5 -0.37 -24.17 6.43
N PRO A 6 0.06 -24.24 5.15
CA PRO A 6 0.50 -23.07 4.39
C PRO A 6 -0.49 -21.91 4.42
N ARG A 7 -1.79 -22.19 4.54
CA ARG A 7 -2.83 -21.18 4.68
C ARG A 7 -2.65 -20.31 5.92
N PHE A 8 -2.22 -20.92 7.05
CA PHE A 8 -1.99 -20.17 8.28
C PHE A 8 -0.86 -19.15 8.09
N GLY A 9 0.25 -19.56 7.47
CA GLY A 9 1.36 -18.67 7.15
C GLY A 9 0.93 -17.51 6.24
N MET A 10 0.22 -17.81 5.14
CA MET A 10 -0.31 -16.77 4.24
C MET A 10 -1.26 -15.82 4.97
N SER A 11 -2.21 -16.34 5.74
CA SER A 11 -3.16 -15.51 6.49
C SER A 11 -2.47 -14.61 7.51
N LEU A 12 -1.48 -15.13 8.25
CA LEU A 12 -0.68 -14.36 9.19
C LEU A 12 0.08 -13.23 8.48
N GLY A 13 0.73 -13.54 7.35
CA GLY A 13 1.46 -12.54 6.57
C GLY A 13 0.54 -11.43 6.03
N PHE A 14 -0.64 -11.79 5.52
CA PHE A 14 -1.62 -10.78 5.07
C PHE A 14 -2.20 -9.97 6.22
N LEU A 15 -2.41 -10.53 7.41
CA LEU A 15 -2.80 -9.76 8.58
C LEU A 15 -1.73 -8.74 8.99
N ILE A 16 -0.45 -9.12 8.95
CA ILE A 16 0.65 -8.18 9.19
C ILE A 16 0.67 -7.09 8.10
N GLN A 17 0.38 -7.44 6.85
CA GLN A 17 0.26 -6.49 5.75
C GLN A 17 -0.86 -5.47 5.99
N VAL A 18 -2.04 -5.92 6.44
CA VAL A 18 -3.16 -5.04 6.81
C VAL A 18 -2.76 -4.12 7.96
N ALA A 19 -2.15 -4.66 9.01
CA ALA A 19 -1.68 -3.87 10.15
C ALA A 19 -0.64 -2.82 9.74
N SER A 20 0.31 -3.18 8.88
CA SER A 20 1.30 -2.26 8.32
C SER A 20 0.65 -1.17 7.47
N GLY A 21 -0.32 -1.51 6.61
CA GLY A 21 -1.06 -0.53 5.80
C GLY A 21 -1.87 0.44 6.66
N MET A 22 -2.51 -0.03 7.73
CA MET A 22 -3.21 0.81 8.69
C MET A 22 -2.25 1.71 9.49
N TYR A 23 -1.07 1.19 9.85
CA TYR A 23 -0.04 1.99 10.50
C TYR A 23 0.46 3.12 9.56
N MET A 24 0.73 2.83 8.28
CA MET A 24 1.07 3.87 7.30
C MET A 24 -0.07 4.88 7.09
N ALA A 25 -1.33 4.45 7.19
CA ALA A 25 -2.47 5.35 7.09
C ALA A 25 -2.60 6.33 8.27
N SER A 26 -1.87 6.11 9.37
CA SER A 26 -1.77 7.03 10.50
C SER A 26 -0.58 8.00 10.42
N PHE A 27 0.24 7.91 9.36
CA PHE A 27 1.36 8.81 9.15
C PHE A 27 0.88 10.23 8.87
N ASP A 28 1.69 11.20 9.27
CA ASP A 28 1.49 12.61 9.04
C ASP A 28 2.76 13.27 8.47
N VAL A 29 2.72 14.57 8.26
CA VAL A 29 3.86 15.33 7.75
C VAL A 29 5.04 15.40 8.73
N ASN A 30 4.85 15.01 10.00
CA ASN A 30 5.86 14.95 11.05
C ASN A 30 6.38 13.53 11.28
N THR A 31 5.93 12.55 10.49
CA THR A 31 6.36 11.15 10.58
C THR A 31 7.87 11.05 10.50
N THR A 32 8.47 10.34 11.43
CA THR A 32 9.93 10.22 11.55
C THR A 32 10.49 9.11 10.64
N ILE A 33 11.78 9.20 10.33
CA ILE A 33 12.49 8.13 9.60
C ILE A 33 12.41 6.81 10.36
N PHE A 34 12.34 6.85 11.69
CA PHE A 34 12.22 5.67 12.52
C PHE A 34 10.87 4.96 12.29
N ASP A 35 9.75 5.69 12.22
CA ASP A 35 8.42 5.13 11.95
C ASP A 35 8.37 4.43 10.59
N VAL A 36 8.95 5.09 9.58
CA VAL A 36 9.08 4.51 8.23
C VAL A 36 9.95 3.24 8.26
N GLY A 37 11.05 3.27 9.01
CA GLY A 37 11.94 2.13 9.19
C GLY A 37 11.24 0.93 9.84
N VAL A 38 10.54 1.15 10.94
CA VAL A 38 9.75 0.11 11.65
C VAL A 38 8.71 -0.50 10.70
N ASN A 39 7.99 0.34 9.96
CA ASN A 39 7.00 -0.14 9.01
C ASN A 39 7.62 -0.96 7.87
N SER A 40 8.79 -0.55 7.37
CA SER A 40 9.51 -1.27 6.31
C SER A 40 9.93 -2.67 6.77
N VAL A 41 10.36 -2.82 8.02
CA VAL A 41 10.66 -4.13 8.62
C VAL A 41 9.40 -4.98 8.70
N LEU A 42 8.28 -4.42 9.18
CA LEU A 42 6.99 -5.12 9.25
C LEU A 42 6.55 -5.62 7.87
N GLN A 43 6.62 -4.78 6.86
CA GLN A 43 6.29 -5.16 5.47
C GLN A 43 7.21 -6.25 4.94
N GLY A 44 8.52 -6.12 5.16
CA GLY A 44 9.50 -7.12 4.73
C GLY A 44 9.23 -8.48 5.36
N LEU A 45 8.94 -8.52 6.66
CA LEU A 45 8.56 -9.75 7.37
C LEU A 45 7.25 -10.34 6.81
N ALA A 46 6.23 -9.53 6.59
CA ALA A 46 4.96 -9.97 6.04
C ALA A 46 5.14 -10.60 4.66
N VAL A 47 5.88 -9.93 3.76
CA VAL A 47 6.19 -10.45 2.42
C VAL A 47 6.96 -11.77 2.51
N GLY A 48 7.96 -11.86 3.38
CA GLY A 48 8.72 -13.10 3.58
C GLY A 48 7.86 -14.27 4.05
N ILE A 49 6.94 -14.02 4.99
CA ILE A 49 6.02 -15.03 5.51
C ILE A 49 5.01 -15.48 4.43
N ILE A 50 4.55 -14.57 3.56
CA ILE A 50 3.61 -14.89 2.47
C ILE A 50 4.30 -15.66 1.35
N TRP A 51 5.54 -15.29 1.00
CA TRP A 51 6.20 -15.74 -0.21
C TRP A 51 6.42 -17.24 -0.26
N VAL A 52 6.94 -17.82 0.81
CA VAL A 52 7.27 -19.25 0.87
C VAL A 52 6.02 -20.12 0.71
N PRO A 53 4.97 -19.99 1.53
CA PRO A 53 3.79 -20.82 1.40
C PRO A 53 3.02 -20.57 0.11
N LEU A 54 3.04 -19.34 -0.43
CA LEU A 54 2.42 -19.02 -1.71
C LEU A 54 3.10 -19.77 -2.86
N THR A 55 4.43 -19.78 -2.89
CA THR A 55 5.20 -20.49 -3.91
C THR A 55 4.95 -21.99 -3.82
N VAL A 56 5.01 -22.54 -2.60
CA VAL A 56 4.72 -23.97 -2.38
C VAL A 56 3.30 -24.31 -2.84
N ALA A 57 2.30 -23.52 -2.48
CA ALA A 57 0.91 -23.76 -2.87
C ALA A 57 0.71 -23.70 -4.39
N THR A 58 1.39 -22.78 -5.07
CA THR A 58 1.30 -22.60 -6.53
C THR A 58 1.83 -23.82 -7.30
N PHE A 59 2.91 -24.42 -6.83
CA PHE A 59 3.57 -25.52 -7.56
C PHE A 59 3.26 -26.91 -6.99
N ALA A 60 2.55 -27.02 -5.86
CA ALA A 60 2.30 -28.29 -5.17
C ALA A 60 1.56 -29.33 -6.00
N THR A 61 0.74 -28.91 -6.95
CA THR A 61 -0.07 -29.80 -7.81
C THR A 61 0.47 -29.93 -9.23
N LEU A 62 1.59 -29.26 -9.53
CA LEU A 62 2.15 -29.25 -10.87
C LEU A 62 3.10 -30.44 -11.10
N GLU A 63 2.91 -31.16 -12.20
CA GLU A 63 3.82 -32.23 -12.58
C GLU A 63 5.22 -31.66 -12.90
N PRO A 64 6.31 -32.40 -12.55
CA PRO A 64 7.69 -31.93 -12.73
C PRO A 64 8.02 -31.47 -14.16
N ARG A 65 7.43 -32.09 -15.17
CA ARG A 65 7.63 -31.73 -16.58
C ARG A 65 7.12 -30.33 -16.95
N TYR A 66 6.12 -29.79 -16.21
CA TYR A 66 5.51 -28.49 -16.48
C TYR A 66 6.00 -27.38 -15.53
N LEU A 67 6.96 -27.65 -14.65
CA LEU A 67 7.45 -26.68 -13.67
C LEU A 67 8.05 -25.43 -14.34
N ALA A 68 8.78 -25.58 -15.45
CA ALA A 68 9.38 -24.47 -16.17
C ALA A 68 8.31 -23.55 -16.78
N GLU A 69 7.32 -24.13 -17.45
CA GLU A 69 6.20 -23.40 -18.06
C GLU A 69 5.32 -22.73 -17.00
N GLY A 70 4.97 -23.48 -15.94
CA GLY A 70 4.19 -22.97 -14.81
C GLY A 70 4.90 -21.81 -14.11
N SER A 71 6.22 -21.89 -13.94
CA SER A 71 7.01 -20.79 -13.37
C SER A 71 6.98 -19.53 -14.25
N ALA A 72 7.11 -19.72 -15.58
CA ALA A 72 7.02 -18.59 -16.52
C ALA A 72 5.66 -17.89 -16.45
N ILE A 73 4.57 -18.65 -16.45
CA ILE A 73 3.20 -18.14 -16.31
C ILE A 73 3.00 -17.43 -14.95
N TYR A 74 3.49 -18.03 -13.88
CA TYR A 74 3.40 -17.45 -12.54
C TYR A 74 4.09 -16.07 -12.48
N HIS A 75 5.32 -15.95 -13.00
CA HIS A 75 6.06 -14.70 -13.03
C HIS A 75 5.39 -13.67 -13.94
N LEU A 76 4.82 -14.09 -15.07
CA LEU A 76 4.07 -13.20 -15.96
C LEU A 76 2.85 -12.61 -15.25
N LEU A 77 2.01 -13.45 -14.67
CA LEU A 77 0.80 -13.01 -13.94
C LEU A 77 1.14 -12.11 -12.76
N ARG A 78 2.19 -12.44 -12.01
CA ARG A 78 2.68 -11.62 -10.91
C ARG A 78 3.12 -10.24 -11.38
N ASN A 79 3.90 -10.17 -12.45
CA ASN A 79 4.38 -8.88 -12.98
C ASN A 79 3.23 -8.03 -13.53
N LEU A 80 2.27 -8.63 -14.24
CA LEU A 80 1.06 -7.94 -14.69
C LEU A 80 0.25 -7.41 -13.51
N GLY A 81 -0.01 -8.24 -12.50
CA GLY A 81 -0.75 -7.84 -11.30
C GLY A 81 -0.06 -6.70 -10.55
N SER A 82 1.27 -6.77 -10.38
CA SER A 82 2.03 -5.70 -9.71
C SER A 82 2.00 -4.39 -10.51
N SER A 83 2.13 -4.44 -11.84
CA SER A 83 2.07 -3.26 -12.70
C SER A 83 0.70 -2.57 -12.64
N ILE A 84 -0.37 -3.34 -12.68
CA ILE A 84 -1.74 -2.82 -12.53
C ILE A 84 -1.91 -2.16 -11.16
N PHE A 85 -1.49 -2.84 -10.08
CA PHE A 85 -1.64 -2.31 -8.73
C PHE A 85 -0.82 -1.04 -8.51
N ILE A 86 0.41 -0.99 -9.01
CA ILE A 86 1.26 0.22 -8.95
C ILE A 86 0.58 1.37 -9.69
N SER A 87 0.10 1.13 -10.92
CA SER A 87 -0.58 2.16 -11.71
C SER A 87 -1.81 2.72 -11.00
N LEU A 88 -2.66 1.86 -10.44
CA LEU A 88 -3.84 2.27 -9.68
C LEU A 88 -3.46 3.07 -8.42
N SER A 89 -2.42 2.63 -7.69
CA SER A 89 -1.96 3.31 -6.49
C SER A 89 -1.40 4.70 -6.79
N VAL A 90 -0.58 4.84 -7.84
CA VAL A 90 -0.04 6.13 -8.28
C VAL A 90 -1.15 7.06 -8.74
N THR A 91 -2.11 6.55 -9.53
CA THR A 91 -3.27 7.33 -9.96
C THR A 91 -4.08 7.83 -8.77
N LEU A 92 -4.31 6.96 -7.77
CA LEU A 92 -5.03 7.34 -6.55
C LEU A 92 -4.30 8.45 -5.80
N VAL A 93 -2.96 8.37 -5.65
CA VAL A 93 -2.17 9.44 -5.02
C VAL A 93 -2.32 10.75 -5.79
N ILE A 94 -2.14 10.74 -7.11
CA ILE A 94 -2.20 11.94 -7.94
C ILE A 94 -3.59 12.60 -7.87
N VAL A 95 -4.65 11.82 -8.10
CA VAL A 95 -6.02 12.33 -8.10
C VAL A 95 -6.40 12.84 -6.71
N SER A 96 -6.09 12.09 -5.66
CA SER A 96 -6.37 12.50 -4.29
C SER A 96 -5.60 13.77 -3.90
N THR A 97 -4.32 13.87 -4.28
CA THR A 97 -3.50 15.07 -4.05
C THR A 97 -4.11 16.28 -4.75
N ALA A 98 -4.45 16.15 -6.05
CA ALA A 98 -5.02 17.25 -6.83
C ALA A 98 -6.36 17.73 -6.26
N THR A 99 -7.24 16.80 -5.89
CA THR A 99 -8.56 17.11 -5.32
C THR A 99 -8.41 17.82 -3.96
N ASN A 100 -7.54 17.33 -3.09
CA ASN A 100 -7.32 17.94 -1.78
C ASN A 100 -6.62 19.29 -1.90
N TYR A 101 -5.67 19.44 -2.82
CA TYR A 101 -5.02 20.71 -3.09
C TYR A 101 -6.05 21.77 -3.55
N ALA A 102 -6.92 21.42 -4.50
CA ALA A 102 -7.97 22.31 -4.98
C ALA A 102 -8.90 22.74 -3.84
N GLY A 103 -9.39 21.78 -3.02
CA GLY A 103 -10.25 22.07 -1.89
C GLY A 103 -9.60 22.95 -0.81
N MET A 104 -8.29 22.75 -0.55
CA MET A 104 -7.56 23.59 0.39
C MET A 104 -7.35 25.02 -0.13
N THR A 105 -7.11 25.18 -1.45
CA THR A 105 -6.91 26.51 -2.05
C THR A 105 -8.18 27.33 -2.11
N GLU A 106 -9.36 26.72 -2.20
CA GLU A 106 -10.64 27.43 -2.11
C GLU A 106 -10.83 28.15 -0.77
N LEU A 107 -10.20 27.66 0.31
CA LEU A 107 -10.25 28.29 1.63
C LEU A 107 -9.33 29.52 1.74
N ILE A 108 -8.43 29.71 0.77
CA ILE A 108 -7.51 30.84 0.71
C ILE A 108 -8.16 31.91 -0.18
N SER A 109 -8.98 32.75 0.41
CA SER A 109 -9.63 33.86 -0.29
C SER A 109 -9.30 35.20 0.39
N ASP A 110 -9.41 36.30 -0.37
CA ASP A 110 -9.23 37.65 0.14
C ASP A 110 -10.21 37.99 1.26
N TYR A 111 -11.29 37.22 1.39
CA TYR A 111 -12.30 37.37 2.48
C TYR A 111 -11.85 36.67 3.77
N ASN A 112 -10.83 35.86 3.75
CA ASN A 112 -10.29 35.20 4.96
C ASN A 112 -9.39 36.19 5.69
N LYS A 113 -9.95 36.95 6.66
CA LYS A 113 -9.22 37.96 7.44
C LYS A 113 -7.98 37.44 8.17
N ALA A 114 -7.90 36.15 8.43
CA ALA A 114 -6.71 35.52 9.02
C ALA A 114 -5.50 35.50 8.07
N LEU A 115 -5.74 35.60 6.76
CA LEU A 115 -4.72 35.60 5.71
C LEU A 115 -4.46 36.99 5.13
N ALA A 116 -5.24 38.02 5.51
CA ALA A 116 -5.17 39.37 5.01
C ALA A 116 -4.02 40.20 5.67
N LEU A 117 -2.80 39.69 5.64
CA LEU A 117 -1.61 40.35 6.15
C LEU A 117 -0.76 40.89 4.99
N PRO A 118 -0.67 42.24 4.79
CA PRO A 118 -0.08 42.87 3.60
C PRO A 118 1.43 42.59 3.38
N TRP A 119 2.14 42.14 4.41
CA TRP A 119 3.59 41.84 4.37
C TRP A 119 3.91 40.38 4.01
N LEU A 120 2.91 39.59 3.64
CA LEU A 120 2.97 38.16 3.34
C LEU A 120 3.28 37.84 1.87
N LEU A 121 3.70 38.79 1.02
CA LEU A 121 4.03 38.50 -0.39
C LEU A 121 5.10 37.42 -0.57
N GLY A 122 6.04 37.29 0.39
CA GLY A 122 6.97 36.17 0.46
C GLY A 122 6.39 34.87 1.06
N ALA A 123 5.29 34.96 1.80
CA ALA A 123 4.66 33.84 2.46
C ALA A 123 3.68 33.07 1.55
N TRP A 124 3.21 33.65 0.45
CA TRP A 124 2.34 32.94 -0.51
C TRP A 124 3.03 31.74 -1.10
N ASN A 125 4.31 31.83 -1.46
CA ASN A 125 5.08 30.71 -1.98
C ASN A 125 5.28 29.62 -0.90
N ALA A 126 5.55 30.03 0.34
CA ALA A 126 5.67 29.11 1.47
C ALA A 126 4.34 28.42 1.78
N LEU A 127 3.23 29.18 1.75
CA LEU A 127 1.90 28.68 2.00
C LEU A 127 1.46 27.67 0.92
N SER A 128 1.66 28.01 -0.35
CA SER A 128 1.32 27.11 -1.46
C SER A 128 2.15 25.81 -1.40
N GLY A 129 3.43 25.92 -1.02
CA GLY A 129 4.29 24.75 -0.79
C GLY A 129 3.81 23.87 0.35
N GLU A 130 3.37 24.48 1.47
CA GLU A 130 2.83 23.73 2.61
C GLU A 130 1.50 23.05 2.27
N ILE A 131 0.60 23.74 1.57
CA ILE A 131 -0.65 23.12 1.08
C ILE A 131 -0.37 21.95 0.16
N GLY A 132 0.59 22.10 -0.76
CA GLY A 132 1.01 21.01 -1.63
C GLY A 132 1.53 19.80 -0.85
N ARG A 133 2.33 20.04 0.19
CA ARG A 133 2.86 18.98 1.06
C ARG A 133 1.74 18.27 1.83
N GLN A 134 0.78 19.01 2.40
CA GLN A 134 -0.35 18.45 3.13
C GLN A 134 -1.30 17.67 2.18
N ALA A 135 -1.60 18.23 1.03
CA ALA A 135 -2.43 17.56 0.02
C ALA A 135 -1.80 16.25 -0.48
N ALA A 136 -0.48 16.25 -0.71
CA ALA A 136 0.25 15.06 -1.09
C ALA A 136 0.22 14.00 0.03
N MET A 137 0.37 14.41 1.28
CA MET A 137 0.29 13.49 2.42
C MET A 137 -1.06 12.81 2.50
N ILE A 138 -2.17 13.53 2.30
CA ILE A 138 -3.52 12.96 2.23
C ILE A 138 -3.61 11.96 1.06
N GLY A 139 -3.01 12.28 -0.09
CA GLY A 139 -2.93 11.38 -1.24
C GLY A 139 -2.25 10.05 -0.89
N TYR A 140 -1.13 10.08 -0.22
CA TYR A 140 -0.43 8.88 0.26
C TYR A 140 -1.24 8.11 1.31
N ILE A 141 -1.86 8.78 2.27
CA ILE A 141 -2.72 8.14 3.28
C ILE A 141 -3.86 7.38 2.62
N ASN A 142 -4.49 7.95 1.59
CA ASN A 142 -5.57 7.29 0.86
C ASN A 142 -5.06 6.05 0.08
N ALA A 143 -3.86 6.12 -0.50
CA ALA A 143 -3.23 4.95 -1.13
C ALA A 143 -2.88 3.86 -0.09
N PHE A 144 -2.41 4.21 1.10
CA PHE A 144 -2.13 3.25 2.17
C PHE A 144 -3.41 2.58 2.69
N LYS A 145 -4.51 3.32 2.81
CA LYS A 145 -5.83 2.75 3.13
C LYS A 145 -6.29 1.78 2.05
N ALA A 146 -6.14 2.14 0.78
CA ALA A 146 -6.48 1.26 -0.34
C ALA A 146 -5.63 -0.02 -0.32
N TYR A 147 -4.33 0.10 -0.03
CA TYR A 147 -3.43 -1.04 0.14
C TYR A 147 -3.86 -1.96 1.29
N ALA A 148 -4.21 -1.39 2.46
CA ALA A 148 -4.71 -2.17 3.59
C ALA A 148 -6.02 -2.90 3.25
N LEU A 149 -6.96 -2.22 2.56
CA LEU A 149 -8.21 -2.81 2.11
C LEU A 149 -7.99 -3.93 1.09
N ALA A 150 -7.09 -3.72 0.11
CA ALA A 150 -6.74 -4.75 -0.86
C ALA A 150 -6.12 -5.98 -0.18
N SER A 151 -5.22 -5.78 0.78
CA SER A 151 -4.61 -6.86 1.56
C SER A 151 -5.66 -7.61 2.40
N PHE A 152 -6.62 -6.89 2.97
CA PHE A 152 -7.73 -7.50 3.71
C PHE A 152 -8.66 -8.32 2.80
N ALA A 153 -8.95 -7.82 1.60
CA ALA A 153 -9.79 -8.51 0.61
C ALA A 153 -9.18 -9.83 0.11
N VAL A 154 -7.87 -10.01 0.23
CA VAL A 154 -7.20 -11.28 -0.12
C VAL A 154 -7.43 -12.36 0.94
N LEU A 155 -7.66 -12.00 2.21
CA LEU A 155 -7.82 -12.99 3.30
C LEU A 155 -8.92 -14.05 3.02
N PRO A 156 -10.14 -13.69 2.62
CA PRO A 156 -11.16 -14.70 2.30
C PRO A 156 -10.77 -15.56 1.08
N LEU A 157 -10.00 -15.01 0.12
CA LEU A 157 -9.54 -15.78 -1.03
C LEU A 157 -8.57 -16.89 -0.65
N ILE A 158 -7.74 -16.68 0.39
CA ILE A 158 -6.81 -17.70 0.90
C ILE A 158 -7.58 -18.93 1.41
N LEU A 159 -8.76 -18.75 2.00
CA LEU A 159 -9.59 -19.84 2.49
C LEU A 159 -10.14 -20.72 1.34
N LEU A 160 -10.28 -20.15 0.15
CA LEU A 160 -10.74 -20.87 -1.06
C LEU A 160 -9.62 -21.67 -1.74
N VAL A 161 -8.35 -21.40 -1.43
CA VAL A 161 -7.21 -22.13 -2.02
C VAL A 161 -7.27 -23.59 -1.56
N ARG A 162 -7.44 -24.52 -2.49
CA ARG A 162 -7.40 -25.95 -2.21
C ARG A 162 -5.96 -26.43 -2.10
N MET A 163 -5.59 -26.95 -0.94
CA MET A 163 -4.30 -27.60 -0.75
C MET A 163 -4.47 -29.11 -0.99
N PRO A 164 -3.51 -29.77 -1.66
CA PRO A 164 -3.49 -31.21 -1.70
C PRO A 164 -3.34 -31.74 -0.27
N LYS A 165 -4.20 -32.71 0.11
CA LYS A 165 -4.03 -33.44 1.37
C LYS A 165 -2.77 -34.30 1.25
N THR A 166 -1.75 -33.99 2.04
CA THR A 166 -0.61 -34.88 2.28
C THR A 166 -1.02 -36.03 3.14
#